data_a299bd763e56b333cd3d220728820f95
#
_entry.id   a299bd763e56b333cd3d220728820f95
#
_cell.length_a   1.000
_cell.length_b   1.000
_cell.length_c   1.000
_cell.angle_alpha   90.00
_cell.angle_beta   90.00
_cell.angle_gamma   90.00
#
_symmetry.space_group_name_H-M   'P 1'
#
loop_
_entity.id
_entity.type
_entity.pdbx_description
1 polymer ?
#
loop_
_entity_poly.entity_id
_entity_poly.type
_entity_poly.pdbx_seq_one_letter_code
_entity_poly.pdbx_strand_id
1 'polypeptide(L)'
;MQKVSKAVLRAFTNLGQGPQLQNEDFILLEEYVCCLYQPKSKETSVSKVRWNVFKHVQAEAEKLPPTPAALRQHILRAHYQCMIWCNDIVPVIELPEPAGYGWSFAGGILTPVVTTLKPAPEAIVELV
;
A
#
# COMPACT_ATOMS: atom_id res chain seq x y z
N MET A 1 1.36 12.05 -20.64
CA MET A 1 0.54 11.27 -19.70
C MET A 1 0.71 9.79 -19.99
N GLN A 2 1.26 9.06 -19.05
CA GLN A 2 1.51 7.63 -19.25
C GLN A 2 0.19 6.86 -19.16
N LYS A 3 -0.05 6.03 -20.16
CA LYS A 3 -1.28 5.26 -20.23
C LYS A 3 -1.24 4.13 -19.20
N VAL A 4 -2.15 4.15 -18.23
CA VAL A 4 -2.28 3.08 -17.24
C VAL A 4 -2.67 1.79 -17.97
N SER A 5 -1.99 0.68 -17.68
CA SER A 5 -2.28 -0.59 -18.32
C SER A 5 -3.67 -1.13 -17.92
N LYS A 6 -4.28 -1.91 -18.80
CA LYS A 6 -5.58 -2.56 -18.49
C LYS A 6 -5.48 -3.48 -17.27
N ALA A 7 -4.33 -4.12 -17.07
CA ALA A 7 -4.11 -4.99 -15.92
C ALA A 7 -4.14 -4.21 -14.61
N VAL A 8 -3.50 -3.02 -14.57
CA VAL A 8 -3.52 -2.14 -13.40
C VAL A 8 -4.94 -1.65 -13.12
N LEU A 9 -5.69 -1.24 -14.15
CA LEU A 9 -7.09 -0.85 -13.99
C LEU A 9 -7.94 -1.99 -13.40
N ARG A 10 -7.70 -3.21 -13.83
CA ARG A 10 -8.38 -4.39 -13.28
C ARG A 10 -8.04 -4.58 -11.80
N ALA A 11 -6.79 -4.40 -11.41
CA ALA A 11 -6.38 -4.49 -10.01
C ALA A 11 -7.13 -3.46 -9.15
N PHE A 12 -7.30 -2.23 -9.63
CA PHE A 12 -8.11 -1.22 -8.93
C PHE A 12 -9.58 -1.63 -8.82
N THR A 13 -10.16 -2.23 -9.86
CA THR A 13 -11.56 -2.69 -9.81
C THR A 13 -11.75 -3.88 -8.88
N ASN A 14 -10.71 -4.65 -8.60
CA ASN A 14 -10.76 -5.77 -7.68
C ASN A 14 -10.77 -5.34 -6.20
N LEU A 15 -10.41 -4.09 -5.91
CA LEU A 15 -10.49 -3.58 -4.54
C LEU A 15 -11.93 -3.60 -4.05
N GLY A 16 -12.15 -4.21 -2.90
CA GLY A 16 -13.46 -4.30 -2.28
C GLY A 16 -14.40 -5.37 -2.85
N GLN A 17 -13.99 -6.14 -3.85
CA GLN A 17 -14.83 -7.13 -4.52
C GLN A 17 -14.88 -8.49 -3.81
N GLY A 18 -14.30 -8.61 -2.65
CA GLY A 18 -14.31 -9.83 -1.87
C GLY A 18 -13.43 -9.70 -0.65
N PRO A 19 -13.40 -10.70 0.25
CA PRO A 19 -12.65 -10.59 1.49
C PRO A 19 -11.14 -10.61 1.29
N GLN A 20 -10.63 -11.09 0.16
CA GLN A 20 -9.20 -11.23 -0.07
C GLN A 20 -8.78 -10.65 -1.43
N LEU A 21 -7.65 -9.95 -1.43
CA LEU A 21 -6.93 -9.56 -2.64
C LEU A 21 -5.95 -10.66 -3.04
N GLN A 22 -5.81 -10.86 -4.34
CA GLN A 22 -4.80 -11.77 -4.88
C GLN A 22 -3.42 -11.11 -4.86
N ASN A 23 -2.36 -11.93 -4.79
CA ASN A 23 -0.98 -11.41 -4.84
C ASN A 23 -0.70 -10.61 -6.11
N GLU A 24 -1.30 -11.01 -7.23
CA GLU A 24 -1.18 -10.28 -8.49
C GLU A 24 -1.70 -8.85 -8.38
N ASP A 25 -2.79 -8.61 -7.66
CA ASP A 25 -3.33 -7.28 -7.45
C ASP A 25 -2.33 -6.39 -6.69
N PHE A 26 -1.68 -6.92 -5.66
CA PHE A 26 -0.64 -6.20 -4.94
C PHE A 26 0.53 -5.82 -5.84
N ILE A 27 0.97 -6.73 -6.70
CA ILE A 27 2.07 -6.49 -7.64
C ILE A 27 1.70 -5.38 -8.63
N LEU A 28 0.50 -5.41 -9.19
CA LEU A 28 0.04 -4.42 -10.15
C LEU A 28 -0.18 -3.04 -9.51
N LEU A 29 -0.67 -2.99 -8.29
CA LEU A 29 -0.83 -1.73 -7.56
C LEU A 29 0.53 -1.13 -7.17
N GLU A 30 1.51 -1.98 -6.82
CA GLU A 30 2.89 -1.53 -6.60
C GLU A 30 3.49 -0.93 -7.88
N GLU A 31 3.29 -1.58 -9.02
CA GLU A 31 3.72 -1.06 -10.33
C GLU A 31 3.12 0.32 -10.60
N TYR A 32 1.85 0.51 -10.30
CA TYR A 32 1.19 1.82 -10.43
C TYR A 32 1.84 2.89 -9.55
N VAL A 33 2.15 2.56 -8.31
CA VAL A 33 2.84 3.49 -7.38
C VAL A 33 4.22 3.86 -7.92
N CYS A 34 4.95 2.90 -8.47
CA CYS A 34 6.24 3.18 -9.13
C CYS A 34 6.08 4.18 -10.28
N CYS A 35 5.04 4.04 -11.08
CA CYS A 35 4.73 4.98 -12.18
C CYS A 35 4.41 6.39 -11.68
N LEU A 36 3.79 6.53 -10.51
CA LEU A 36 3.50 7.84 -9.92
C LEU A 36 4.76 8.58 -9.52
N TYR A 37 5.76 7.87 -8.99
CA TYR A 37 7.01 8.47 -8.52
C TYR A 37 8.05 8.63 -9.64
N GLN A 38 8.10 7.70 -10.57
CA GLN A 38 9.03 7.73 -11.70
C GLN A 38 8.32 7.32 -13.02
N PRO A 39 7.55 8.23 -13.64
CA PRO A 39 6.75 7.90 -14.82
C PRO A 39 7.57 7.41 -16.02
N LYS A 40 8.84 7.81 -16.10
CA LYS A 40 9.74 7.45 -17.22
C LYS A 40 10.51 6.17 -16.97
N SER A 41 10.49 5.65 -15.74
CA SER A 41 11.17 4.41 -15.38
C SER A 41 10.28 3.21 -15.69
N LYS A 42 10.92 2.09 -15.99
CA LYS A 42 10.24 0.79 -16.16
C LYS A 42 10.29 -0.05 -14.89
N GLU A 43 10.78 0.53 -13.79
CA GLU A 43 10.84 -0.20 -12.52
C GLU A 43 9.45 -0.52 -11.99
N THR A 44 9.32 -1.73 -11.43
CA THR A 44 8.08 -2.24 -10.85
C THR A 44 8.19 -2.49 -9.36
N SER A 45 9.37 -2.26 -8.77
CA SER A 45 9.63 -2.43 -7.34
C SER A 45 9.76 -1.08 -6.66
N VAL A 46 8.93 -0.82 -5.65
CA VAL A 46 9.00 0.43 -4.87
C VAL A 46 10.32 0.55 -4.10
N SER A 47 10.96 -0.55 -3.73
CA SER A 47 12.29 -0.52 -3.10
C SER A 47 13.32 0.10 -4.03
N LYS A 48 13.32 -0.28 -5.30
CA LYS A 48 14.24 0.26 -6.30
C LYS A 48 13.94 1.70 -6.63
N VAL A 49 12.67 2.05 -6.78
CA VAL A 49 12.24 3.43 -7.01
C VAL A 49 12.62 4.32 -5.82
N ARG A 50 12.38 3.84 -4.61
CA ARG A 50 12.76 4.55 -3.38
C ARG A 50 14.25 4.85 -3.34
N TRP A 51 15.09 3.87 -3.67
CA TRP A 51 16.54 4.04 -3.75
C TRP A 51 16.94 5.05 -4.84
N ASN A 52 16.36 4.94 -6.03
CA ASN A 52 16.64 5.85 -7.14
C ASN A 52 16.27 7.30 -6.81
N VAL A 53 15.12 7.53 -6.20
CA VAL A 53 14.69 8.86 -5.78
C VAL A 53 15.63 9.42 -4.71
N PHE A 54 15.97 8.63 -3.72
CA PHE A 54 16.91 9.04 -2.66
C PHE A 54 18.29 9.40 -3.22
N LYS A 55 18.82 8.56 -4.11
CA LYS A 55 20.15 8.73 -4.70
C LYS A 55 20.26 9.97 -5.58
N HIS A 56 19.24 10.28 -6.36
CA HIS A 56 19.30 11.36 -7.35
C HIS A 56 18.83 12.72 -6.81
N VAL A 57 17.87 12.73 -5.91
CA VAL A 57 17.22 13.96 -5.46
C VAL A 57 17.61 14.33 -4.02
N GLN A 58 18.28 13.43 -3.30
CA GLN A 58 18.56 13.60 -1.85
C GLN A 58 17.28 14.01 -1.09
N ALA A 59 16.15 13.43 -1.49
CA ALA A 59 14.86 13.79 -0.96
C ALA A 59 14.73 13.44 0.53
N GLU A 60 13.99 14.26 1.25
CA GLU A 60 13.57 13.96 2.60
C GLU A 60 12.74 12.66 2.62
N ALA A 61 12.80 11.92 3.75
CA ALA A 61 12.09 10.63 3.88
C ALA A 61 10.60 10.72 3.51
N GLU A 62 9.96 11.85 3.79
CA GLU A 62 8.54 12.09 3.49
C GLU A 62 8.22 12.14 2.00
N LYS A 63 9.20 12.46 1.17
CA LYS A 63 9.05 12.56 -0.30
C LYS A 63 9.39 11.25 -1.01
N LEU A 64 9.85 10.26 -0.29
CA LEU A 64 10.16 8.95 -0.84
C LEU A 64 8.89 8.10 -0.96
N PRO A 65 8.81 7.21 -1.96
CA PRO A 65 7.74 6.23 -1.99
C PRO A 65 7.76 5.34 -0.75
N PRO A 66 6.64 4.73 -0.37
CA PRO A 66 6.59 3.84 0.78
C PRO A 66 7.46 2.60 0.56
N THR A 67 7.89 1.98 1.65
CA THR A 67 8.49 0.65 1.58
C THR A 67 7.45 -0.38 1.12
N PRO A 68 7.86 -1.54 0.57
CA PRO A 68 6.91 -2.57 0.16
C PRO A 68 5.97 -3.01 1.29
N ALA A 69 6.50 -3.17 2.50
CA ALA A 69 5.69 -3.57 3.66
C ALA A 69 4.66 -2.49 4.04
N ALA A 70 5.04 -1.22 4.02
CA ALA A 70 4.13 -0.12 4.30
C ALA A 70 3.07 0.02 3.21
N LEU A 71 3.46 -0.11 1.94
CA LEU A 71 2.53 -0.08 0.81
C LEU A 71 1.49 -1.20 0.91
N ARG A 72 1.91 -2.40 1.27
CA ARG A 72 0.98 -3.52 1.45
C ARG A 72 -0.09 -3.21 2.48
N GLN A 73 0.26 -2.65 3.62
CA GLN A 73 -0.70 -2.26 4.66
C GLN A 73 -1.65 -1.16 4.17
N HIS A 74 -1.13 -0.21 3.42
CA HIS A 74 -1.95 0.84 2.81
C HIS A 74 -2.97 0.26 1.80
N ILE A 75 -2.55 -0.67 0.95
CA ILE A 75 -3.43 -1.35 -0.01
C ILE A 75 -4.52 -2.14 0.74
N LEU A 76 -4.17 -2.83 1.81
CA LEU A 76 -5.16 -3.56 2.63
C LEU A 76 -6.21 -2.62 3.22
N ARG A 77 -5.81 -1.45 3.71
CA ARG A 77 -6.77 -0.44 4.21
C ARG A 77 -7.66 0.10 3.10
N ALA A 78 -7.09 0.36 1.93
CA ALA A 78 -7.85 0.81 0.76
C ALA A 78 -8.86 -0.25 0.32
N HIS A 79 -8.47 -1.51 0.30
CA HIS A 79 -9.36 -2.63 0.00
C HIS A 79 -10.53 -2.70 0.98
N TYR A 80 -10.25 -2.60 2.27
CA TYR A 80 -11.28 -2.60 3.31
C TYR A 80 -12.25 -1.43 3.15
N GLN A 81 -11.74 -0.24 2.87
CA GLN A 81 -12.58 0.93 2.61
C GLN A 81 -13.48 0.73 1.38
N CYS A 82 -12.95 0.12 0.32
CA CYS A 82 -13.75 -0.22 -0.85
C CYS A 82 -14.82 -1.25 -0.54
N MET A 83 -14.56 -2.22 0.34
CA MET A 83 -15.59 -3.17 0.80
C MET A 83 -16.75 -2.44 1.48
N ILE A 84 -16.46 -1.45 2.31
CA ILE A 84 -17.49 -0.63 2.96
C ILE A 84 -18.32 0.09 1.91
N TRP A 85 -17.68 0.76 0.96
CA TRP A 85 -18.37 1.52 -0.09
C TRP A 85 -19.20 0.63 -1.02
N CYS A 86 -18.70 -0.55 -1.39
CA CYS A 86 -19.42 -1.49 -2.24
C CYS A 86 -20.69 -2.03 -1.57
N ASN A 87 -20.76 -2.01 -0.23
CA ASN A 87 -21.91 -2.48 0.54
C ASN A 87 -22.76 -1.35 1.12
N ASP A 88 -22.54 -0.12 0.68
CA ASP A 88 -23.20 1.07 1.21
C ASP A 88 -24.73 1.04 1.10
N ILE A 89 -25.25 0.41 0.06
CA ILE A 89 -26.71 0.29 -0.17
C ILE A 89 -27.34 -0.93 0.52
N VAL A 90 -26.55 -1.77 1.17
CA VAL A 90 -27.05 -2.99 1.85
C VAL A 90 -27.47 -2.62 3.27
N PRO A 91 -28.72 -2.89 3.70
CA PRO A 91 -29.21 -2.50 5.02
C PRO A 91 -28.44 -3.12 6.20
N VAL A 92 -27.94 -4.34 6.02
CA VAL A 92 -27.11 -5.04 7.01
C VAL A 92 -25.81 -5.43 6.33
N ILE A 93 -24.71 -4.81 6.73
CA ILE A 93 -23.38 -5.06 6.14
C ILE A 93 -22.67 -6.11 6.97
N GLU A 94 -22.35 -7.25 6.37
CA GLU A 94 -21.47 -8.25 6.96
C GLU A 94 -20.06 -8.00 6.44
N LEU A 95 -19.25 -7.29 7.22
CA LEU A 95 -17.84 -7.05 6.91
C LEU A 95 -16.96 -7.87 7.84
N PRO A 96 -15.83 -8.38 7.35
CA PRO A 96 -14.83 -8.96 8.24
C PRO A 96 -14.30 -7.88 9.20
N GLU A 97 -13.70 -8.31 10.30
CA GLU A 97 -13.08 -7.37 11.23
C GLU A 97 -11.93 -6.59 10.56
N PRO A 98 -11.72 -5.31 10.92
CA PRO A 98 -10.64 -4.52 10.33
C PRO A 98 -9.25 -5.07 10.61
N ALA A 99 -9.07 -5.84 11.69
CA ALA A 99 -7.81 -6.52 11.96
C ALA A 99 -7.43 -7.44 10.79
N GLY A 100 -6.20 -7.34 10.30
CA GLY A 100 -5.75 -8.05 9.10
C GLY A 100 -5.92 -7.29 7.79
N TYR A 101 -6.63 -6.15 7.81
CA TYR A 101 -6.79 -5.26 6.65
C TYR A 101 -6.04 -3.94 6.83
N GLY A 102 -4.84 -4.02 7.41
CA GLY A 102 -4.02 -2.84 7.64
C GLY A 102 -4.40 -2.04 8.89
N TRP A 103 -5.27 -2.60 9.74
CA TRP A 103 -5.72 -1.98 10.99
C TRP A 103 -5.39 -2.88 12.18
N SER A 104 -5.06 -2.26 13.30
CA SER A 104 -5.00 -2.94 14.59
C SER A 104 -6.03 -2.35 15.54
N PHE A 105 -6.61 -3.21 16.37
CA PHE A 105 -7.61 -2.80 17.34
C PHE A 105 -7.10 -3.14 18.74
N ALA A 106 -6.84 -2.12 19.54
CA ALA A 106 -6.35 -2.27 20.90
C ALA A 106 -6.98 -1.21 21.81
N GLY A 107 -7.44 -1.63 22.97
CA GLY A 107 -8.04 -0.73 23.94
C GLY A 107 -9.27 0.03 23.44
N GLY A 108 -10.03 -0.54 22.51
CA GLY A 108 -11.19 0.11 21.90
C GLY A 108 -10.85 1.12 20.80
N ILE A 109 -9.58 1.24 20.42
CA ILE A 109 -9.11 2.21 19.43
C ILE A 109 -8.60 1.47 18.19
N LEU A 110 -9.06 1.92 17.02
CA LEU A 110 -8.60 1.43 15.72
C LEU A 110 -7.42 2.28 15.24
N THR A 111 -6.28 1.63 15.02
CA THR A 111 -5.03 2.28 14.64
C THR A 111 -4.52 1.70 13.33
N PRO A 112 -4.07 2.52 12.36
CA PRO A 112 -3.50 1.99 11.13
C PRO A 112 -2.16 1.30 11.40
N VAL A 113 -1.97 0.14 10.77
CA VAL A 113 -0.67 -0.56 10.77
C VAL A 113 0.18 0.06 9.66
N VAL A 114 1.25 0.74 10.03
CA VAL A 114 2.13 1.39 9.04
C VAL A 114 3.04 0.36 8.38
N THR A 115 3.60 -0.54 9.18
CA THR A 115 4.46 -1.62 8.68
C THR A 115 4.43 -2.78 9.66
N THR A 116 4.66 -3.99 9.14
CA THR A 116 4.86 -5.20 9.96
C THR A 116 6.33 -5.48 10.23
N LEU A 117 7.23 -4.69 9.63
CA LEU A 117 8.66 -4.83 9.85
C LEU A 117 9.05 -4.25 11.21
N LYS A 118 10.00 -4.91 11.87
CA LYS A 118 10.58 -4.39 13.11
C LYS A 118 11.41 -3.14 12.83
N PRO A 119 11.50 -2.21 13.78
CA PRO A 119 12.39 -1.06 13.65
C PRO A 119 13.85 -1.52 13.53
N ALA A 120 14.69 -0.66 12.95
CA ALA A 120 16.12 -0.94 12.85
C ALA A 120 16.72 -1.15 14.25
N PRO A 121 17.69 -2.08 14.39
CA PRO A 121 18.38 -2.26 15.67
C PRO A 121 19.01 -0.96 16.15
N GLU A 122 19.01 -0.74 17.45
CA GLU A 122 19.59 0.47 18.08
C GLU A 122 21.03 0.73 17.65
N ALA A 123 21.83 -0.34 17.51
CA ALA A 123 23.21 -0.25 17.05
C ALA A 123 23.36 0.41 15.66
N ILE A 124 22.37 0.30 14.80
CA ILE A 124 22.36 0.95 13.49
C ILE A 124 21.97 2.43 13.63
N VAL A 125 21.02 2.72 14.51
CA VAL A 125 20.56 4.10 14.75
C VAL A 125 21.70 4.95 15.33
N GLU A 126 22.55 4.40 16.18
CA GLU A 126 23.70 5.08 16.77
C GLU A 126 24.81 5.40 15.76
N LEU A 127 24.82 4.75 14.59
CA LEU A 127 25.80 4.97 13.53
C LEU A 127 25.46 6.15 12.59
N VAL A 128 24.30 6.74 12.74
CA VAL A 128 23.82 7.82 11.88
C VAL A 128 24.09 9.20 12.50
#